data_c8a85870699703522f0ccfc1fbfe9d6f
#
_entry.id   c8a85870699703522f0ccfc1fbfe9d6f
#
_cell.length_a   1.000
_cell.length_b   1.000
_cell.length_c   1.000
_cell.angle_alpha   90.00
_cell.angle_beta   90.00
_cell.angle_gamma   90.00
#
_symmetry.space_group_name_H-M   'P 1'
#
loop_
_entity.id
_entity.type
_entity.pdbx_description
1 polymer ?
#
loop_
_entity_poly.entity_id
_entity_poly.type
_entity_poly.pdbx_seq_one_letter_code
_entity_poly.pdbx_strand_id
1 'polypeptide(L)'
;MKKRVLAGLLTAAIAASALTGCGSGDSASNGGNKNAKYQVGVLQLVQHPALDRATEGFKAALHDKLGSEVNIDVQNAAGDTAQCSTIANSFVSAGDDLIFANATGALQAAAAATADIPIVGTSVTDYATALSIDNWSGTTGKNITGTSDLAPLDQQADMLEELFPVADYSKVGIIYCSAEANSKYQADEITKALTAKGYTVEAFQFSDSNDVASVTQSACDASDVLYVPTDNTAANCAENINNVALPAKTPIIAGEEGICAGCGVATLSIDYYDLGYAAGEMAYDILVNGADPSTMQIEYAPEVTKEYNADICEKLGVEIPADYTAIKKDK
;
A
#
# COMPACT_ATOMS: atom_id res chain seq x y z
N MET A 1 -67.85 24.49 40.84
CA MET A 1 -68.80 25.14 39.90
C MET A 1 -68.35 24.79 38.48
N LYS A 2 -69.13 23.98 37.82
CA LYS A 2 -69.81 24.24 36.53
C LYS A 2 -68.81 24.64 35.40
N LYS A 3 -68.75 24.07 34.20
CA LYS A 3 -69.64 23.20 33.36
C LYS A 3 -68.76 22.80 32.16
N ARG A 4 -68.86 21.54 31.71
CA ARG A 4 -69.49 21.05 30.47
C ARG A 4 -68.79 21.47 29.16
N VAL A 5 -68.18 20.49 28.45
CA VAL A 5 -68.76 19.64 27.36
C VAL A 5 -68.87 20.38 26.03
N LEU A 6 -68.19 19.94 25.01
CA LEU A 6 -68.82 19.33 23.85
C LEU A 6 -67.76 18.73 22.87
N ALA A 7 -68.12 17.57 22.37
CA ALA A 7 -67.50 16.81 21.35
C ALA A 7 -67.73 17.41 19.93
N GLY A 8 -66.86 17.10 19.00
CA GLY A 8 -67.03 17.37 17.58
C GLY A 8 -66.12 16.50 16.75
N LEU A 9 -66.60 15.34 16.35
CA LEU A 9 -66.04 14.55 15.24
C LEU A 9 -66.22 15.36 13.95
N LEU A 10 -65.17 15.38 13.12
CA LEU A 10 -65.34 15.41 11.67
C LEU A 10 -64.24 14.64 10.97
N THR A 11 -64.64 13.73 10.17
CA THR A 11 -63.97 12.78 9.30
C THR A 11 -63.40 13.42 8.03
N ALA A 12 -62.34 12.79 7.55
CA ALA A 12 -61.94 12.57 6.16
C ALA A 12 -61.36 13.71 5.32
N ALA A 13 -60.16 13.52 4.86
CA ALA A 13 -59.89 13.37 3.42
C ALA A 13 -58.40 13.02 3.18
N ILE A 14 -58.21 11.90 2.53
CA ILE A 14 -56.96 11.42 1.93
C ILE A 14 -56.61 12.37 0.78
N ALA A 15 -55.39 12.91 0.81
CA ALA A 15 -54.76 13.45 -0.39
C ALA A 15 -53.31 12.92 -0.45
N ALA A 16 -53.15 11.92 -1.30
CA ALA A 16 -51.85 11.48 -1.76
C ALA A 16 -51.19 12.58 -2.61
N SER A 17 -50.13 13.14 -2.15
CA SER A 17 -49.24 13.96 -2.96
C SER A 17 -47.85 13.30 -3.02
N ALA A 18 -47.60 12.63 -4.15
CA ALA A 18 -46.30 12.20 -4.57
C ALA A 18 -45.38 13.43 -4.75
N LEU A 19 -44.43 13.60 -3.86
CA LEU A 19 -43.31 14.50 -4.11
C LEU A 19 -42.11 13.66 -4.56
N THR A 20 -41.90 13.65 -5.88
CA THR A 20 -40.65 13.31 -6.50
C THR A 20 -39.60 14.35 -6.12
N GLY A 21 -38.81 14.04 -5.13
CA GLY A 21 -37.61 14.79 -4.79
C GLY A 21 -36.39 14.11 -5.43
N CYS A 22 -35.98 14.57 -6.62
CA CYS A 22 -34.63 14.32 -7.12
C CYS A 22 -33.65 15.06 -6.22
N GLY A 23 -32.94 14.31 -5.40
CA GLY A 23 -31.73 14.73 -4.71
C GLY A 23 -30.61 13.81 -5.19
N SER A 24 -29.85 14.27 -6.19
CA SER A 24 -28.61 13.63 -6.59
C SER A 24 -27.59 13.83 -5.47
N GLY A 25 -27.45 12.83 -4.63
CA GLY A 25 -26.33 12.63 -3.76
C GLY A 25 -25.70 11.33 -4.23
N ASP A 26 -24.63 11.40 -5.00
CA ASP A 26 -23.78 10.26 -5.33
C ASP A 26 -23.12 9.74 -4.05
N SER A 27 -23.85 8.97 -3.29
CA SER A 27 -23.28 7.96 -2.42
C SER A 27 -23.13 6.74 -3.31
N ALA A 28 -21.94 6.50 -3.81
CA ALA A 28 -21.60 5.24 -4.45
C ALA A 28 -21.78 4.12 -3.42
N SER A 29 -23.00 3.57 -3.34
CA SER A 29 -23.23 2.28 -2.72
C SER A 29 -22.57 1.26 -3.66
N ASN A 30 -21.51 0.64 -3.21
CA ASN A 30 -20.85 -0.50 -3.83
C ASN A 30 -21.83 -1.69 -3.81
N GLY A 31 -22.87 -1.63 -4.64
CA GLY A 31 -23.86 -2.68 -4.84
C GLY A 31 -23.26 -3.72 -5.79
N GLY A 32 -22.26 -4.46 -5.31
CA GLY A 32 -21.66 -5.55 -6.06
C GLY A 32 -22.72 -6.58 -6.49
N ASN A 33 -22.45 -7.23 -7.60
CA ASN A 33 -23.32 -8.30 -8.14
C ASN A 33 -23.20 -9.57 -7.27
N LYS A 34 -24.00 -9.65 -6.20
CA LYS A 34 -24.04 -10.82 -5.30
C LYS A 34 -24.42 -12.14 -6.00
N ASN A 35 -24.85 -12.10 -7.26
CA ASN A 35 -25.12 -13.27 -8.08
C ASN A 35 -23.97 -13.61 -9.03
N ALA A 36 -22.84 -12.90 -8.98
CA ALA A 36 -21.64 -13.27 -9.72
C ALA A 36 -21.17 -14.66 -9.27
N LYS A 37 -20.56 -15.37 -10.17
CA LYS A 37 -20.07 -16.74 -9.94
C LYS A 37 -18.96 -16.77 -8.90
N TYR A 38 -18.12 -15.72 -8.87
CA TYR A 38 -17.00 -15.57 -7.94
C TYR A 38 -17.16 -14.31 -7.10
N GLN A 39 -16.97 -14.46 -5.79
CA GLN A 39 -16.95 -13.36 -4.82
C GLN A 39 -15.53 -13.15 -4.34
N VAL A 40 -14.96 -11.96 -4.53
CA VAL A 40 -13.58 -11.64 -4.20
C VAL A 40 -13.54 -10.45 -3.25
N GLY A 41 -13.01 -10.65 -2.05
CA GLY A 41 -12.75 -9.58 -1.10
C GLY A 41 -11.37 -8.96 -1.34
N VAL A 42 -11.30 -7.63 -1.43
CA VAL A 42 -10.05 -6.87 -1.51
C VAL A 42 -9.84 -6.12 -0.21
N LEU A 43 -8.82 -6.52 0.54
CA LEU A 43 -8.36 -5.84 1.75
C LEU A 43 -7.15 -4.98 1.42
N GLN A 44 -7.34 -3.67 1.32
CA GLN A 44 -6.26 -2.70 1.17
C GLN A 44 -5.91 -2.08 2.53
N LEU A 45 -4.62 -2.08 2.90
CA LEU A 45 -4.18 -1.56 4.21
C LEU A 45 -4.49 -0.08 4.38
N VAL A 46 -4.10 0.74 3.41
CA VAL A 46 -4.26 2.20 3.45
C VAL A 46 -4.35 2.75 2.02
N GLN A 47 -4.81 3.95 1.87
CA GLN A 47 -4.88 4.62 0.58
C GLN A 47 -3.61 5.45 0.34
N HIS A 48 -2.84 5.09 -0.66
CA HIS A 48 -1.75 5.86 -1.25
C HIS A 48 -1.45 5.35 -2.68
N PRO A 49 -0.73 6.10 -3.52
CA PRO A 49 -0.62 5.83 -4.95
C PRO A 49 -0.20 4.39 -5.30
N ALA A 50 0.80 3.83 -4.63
CA ALA A 50 1.28 2.48 -4.93
C ALA A 50 0.21 1.41 -4.68
N LEU A 51 -0.44 1.42 -3.50
CA LEU A 51 -1.48 0.43 -3.19
C LEU A 51 -2.74 0.62 -4.05
N ASP A 52 -3.11 1.87 -4.38
CA ASP A 52 -4.23 2.14 -5.28
C ASP A 52 -3.96 1.56 -6.67
N ARG A 53 -2.74 1.76 -7.21
CA ARG A 53 -2.31 1.18 -8.50
C ARG A 53 -2.33 -0.35 -8.50
N ALA A 54 -1.85 -0.99 -7.42
CA ALA A 54 -1.89 -2.44 -7.30
C ALA A 54 -3.34 -2.98 -7.26
N THR A 55 -4.24 -2.30 -6.53
CA THR A 55 -5.66 -2.65 -6.51
C THR A 55 -6.31 -2.46 -7.88
N GLU A 56 -5.96 -1.39 -8.62
CA GLU A 56 -6.43 -1.17 -10.00
C GLU A 56 -5.99 -2.29 -10.93
N GLY A 57 -4.71 -2.67 -10.91
CA GLY A 57 -4.16 -3.76 -11.72
C GLY A 57 -4.86 -5.10 -11.43
N PHE A 58 -5.03 -5.46 -10.17
CA PHE A 58 -5.74 -6.66 -9.75
C PHE A 58 -7.17 -6.71 -10.28
N LYS A 59 -7.92 -5.61 -10.12
CA LYS A 59 -9.30 -5.50 -10.64
C LYS A 59 -9.34 -5.62 -12.14
N ALA A 60 -8.40 -4.96 -12.85
CA ALA A 60 -8.33 -4.99 -14.29
C ALA A 60 -8.12 -6.42 -14.80
N ALA A 61 -7.16 -7.18 -14.24
CA ALA A 61 -6.91 -8.56 -14.64
C ALA A 61 -8.13 -9.46 -14.47
N LEU A 62 -8.82 -9.37 -13.33
CA LEU A 62 -10.03 -10.16 -13.09
C LEU A 62 -11.19 -9.73 -14.00
N HIS A 63 -11.37 -8.43 -14.26
CA HIS A 63 -12.41 -7.97 -15.20
C HIS A 63 -12.11 -8.36 -16.65
N ASP A 64 -10.86 -8.31 -17.07
CA ASP A 64 -10.45 -8.73 -18.42
C ASP A 64 -10.73 -10.22 -18.65
N LYS A 65 -10.53 -11.05 -17.63
CA LYS A 65 -10.66 -12.50 -17.73
C LYS A 65 -12.06 -13.04 -17.43
N LEU A 66 -12.79 -12.43 -16.51
CA LEU A 66 -14.07 -12.92 -15.97
C LEU A 66 -15.26 -12.01 -16.29
N GLY A 67 -15.03 -10.75 -16.62
CA GLY A 67 -16.08 -9.78 -16.91
C GLY A 67 -17.10 -9.68 -15.77
N SER A 68 -18.37 -9.99 -16.05
CA SER A 68 -19.46 -9.94 -15.06
C SER A 68 -19.57 -11.19 -14.17
N GLU A 69 -18.73 -12.21 -14.38
CA GLU A 69 -18.73 -13.42 -13.54
C GLU A 69 -18.04 -13.19 -12.19
N VAL A 70 -17.27 -12.11 -12.02
CA VAL A 70 -16.64 -11.74 -10.75
C VAL A 70 -17.32 -10.53 -10.11
N ASN A 71 -17.50 -10.60 -8.80
CA ASN A 71 -17.83 -9.46 -7.94
C ASN A 71 -16.64 -9.17 -7.04
N ILE A 72 -16.20 -7.92 -7.00
CA ILE A 72 -15.04 -7.48 -6.22
C ILE A 72 -15.51 -6.46 -5.18
N ASP A 73 -15.42 -6.83 -3.89
CA ASP A 73 -15.70 -5.93 -2.76
C ASP A 73 -14.37 -5.36 -2.24
N VAL A 74 -14.16 -4.05 -2.42
CA VAL A 74 -12.93 -3.36 -1.99
C VAL A 74 -13.16 -2.64 -0.68
N GLN A 75 -12.38 -3.01 0.34
CA GLN A 75 -12.41 -2.38 1.65
C GLN A 75 -11.02 -1.89 2.06
N ASN A 76 -10.97 -0.66 2.60
CA ASN A 76 -9.74 0.00 3.04
C ASN A 76 -9.71 0.09 4.56
N ALA A 77 -8.61 -0.36 5.16
CA ALA A 77 -8.44 -0.37 6.61
C ALA A 77 -7.91 0.95 7.19
N ALA A 78 -7.63 1.95 6.34
CA ALA A 78 -7.14 3.28 6.74
C ALA A 78 -5.87 3.24 7.62
N GLY A 79 -5.01 2.24 7.43
CA GLY A 79 -3.78 2.04 8.20
C GLY A 79 -3.98 1.36 9.58
N ASP A 80 -5.20 0.95 9.90
CA ASP A 80 -5.52 0.34 11.19
C ASP A 80 -5.50 -1.20 11.08
N THR A 81 -4.58 -1.85 11.80
CA THR A 81 -4.43 -3.31 11.82
C THR A 81 -5.63 -4.04 12.44
N ALA A 82 -6.32 -3.42 13.40
CA ALA A 82 -7.56 -3.98 13.95
C ALA A 82 -8.69 -3.93 12.93
N GLN A 83 -8.74 -2.88 12.12
CA GLN A 83 -9.66 -2.77 11.00
C GLN A 83 -9.35 -3.80 9.91
N CYS A 84 -8.06 -4.05 9.60
CA CYS A 84 -7.67 -5.15 8.71
C CYS A 84 -8.26 -6.48 9.16
N SER A 85 -8.14 -6.80 10.45
CA SER A 85 -8.69 -8.04 11.02
C SER A 85 -10.22 -8.08 10.93
N THR A 86 -10.90 -6.95 11.14
CA THR A 86 -12.36 -6.84 11.02
C THR A 86 -12.82 -7.08 9.58
N ILE A 87 -12.15 -6.47 8.60
CA ILE A 87 -12.44 -6.63 7.17
C ILE A 87 -12.18 -8.07 6.72
N ALA A 88 -11.02 -8.65 7.06
CA ALA A 88 -10.70 -10.03 6.70
C ALA A 88 -11.75 -11.02 7.24
N ASN A 89 -12.16 -10.88 8.51
CA ASN A 89 -13.22 -11.70 9.09
C ASN A 89 -14.58 -11.47 8.43
N SER A 90 -14.87 -10.28 7.89
CA SER A 90 -16.10 -10.03 7.17
C SER A 90 -16.16 -10.81 5.84
N PHE A 91 -15.05 -10.86 5.08
CA PHE A 91 -14.95 -11.67 3.86
C PHE A 91 -15.08 -13.18 4.14
N VAL A 92 -14.42 -13.66 5.21
CA VAL A 92 -14.59 -15.06 5.65
C VAL A 92 -16.05 -15.36 5.99
N SER A 93 -16.71 -14.47 6.72
CA SER A 93 -18.12 -14.64 7.12
C SER A 93 -19.09 -14.53 5.93
N ALA A 94 -18.74 -13.76 4.90
CA ALA A 94 -19.49 -13.66 3.65
C ALA A 94 -19.36 -14.92 2.80
N GLY A 95 -18.29 -15.71 3.03
CA GLY A 95 -17.97 -16.90 2.25
C GLY A 95 -17.39 -16.55 0.88
N ASP A 96 -16.53 -15.53 0.85
CA ASP A 96 -15.83 -15.13 -0.38
C ASP A 96 -14.96 -16.28 -0.89
N ASP A 97 -14.83 -16.37 -2.21
CA ASP A 97 -14.06 -17.44 -2.89
C ASP A 97 -12.56 -17.18 -2.85
N LEU A 98 -12.14 -15.92 -2.69
CA LEU A 98 -10.74 -15.49 -2.62
C LEU A 98 -10.64 -14.16 -1.88
N ILE A 99 -9.54 -13.98 -1.12
CA ILE A 99 -9.17 -12.70 -0.51
C ILE A 99 -7.91 -12.19 -1.19
N PHE A 100 -7.97 -10.97 -1.73
CA PHE A 100 -6.79 -10.22 -2.15
C PHE A 100 -6.33 -9.32 -1.01
N ALA A 101 -5.07 -9.46 -0.62
CA ALA A 101 -4.48 -8.72 0.50
C ALA A 101 -3.37 -7.79 0.00
N ASN A 102 -3.64 -6.49 0.02
CA ASN A 102 -2.74 -5.46 -0.48
C ASN A 102 -1.99 -4.79 0.67
N ALA A 103 -0.73 -5.07 0.78
CA ALA A 103 0.29 -4.76 1.78
C ALA A 103 0.47 -5.84 2.88
N THR A 104 1.65 -5.82 3.52
CA THR A 104 2.07 -6.80 4.55
C THR A 104 1.07 -6.92 5.70
N GLY A 105 0.58 -5.80 6.25
CA GLY A 105 -0.39 -5.83 7.36
C GLY A 105 -1.74 -6.43 6.96
N ALA A 106 -2.20 -6.18 5.73
CA ALA A 106 -3.39 -6.79 5.15
C ALA A 106 -3.22 -8.30 4.97
N LEU A 107 -2.05 -8.74 4.45
CA LEU A 107 -1.72 -10.16 4.30
C LEU A 107 -1.71 -10.88 5.65
N GLN A 108 -1.08 -10.30 6.67
CA GLN A 108 -1.04 -10.88 8.00
C GLN A 108 -2.43 -11.04 8.62
N ALA A 109 -3.30 -10.04 8.44
CA ALA A 109 -4.68 -10.09 8.93
C ALA A 109 -5.52 -11.15 8.19
N ALA A 110 -5.39 -11.25 6.86
CA ALA A 110 -6.06 -12.28 6.06
C ALA A 110 -5.58 -13.68 6.43
N ALA A 111 -4.27 -13.88 6.57
CA ALA A 111 -3.66 -15.16 6.97
C ALA A 111 -4.09 -15.61 8.37
N ALA A 112 -4.34 -14.67 9.28
CA ALA A 112 -4.85 -14.97 10.62
C ALA A 112 -6.35 -15.30 10.62
N ALA A 113 -7.11 -14.78 9.66
CA ALA A 113 -8.56 -14.95 9.59
C ALA A 113 -8.99 -16.29 8.97
N THR A 114 -8.21 -16.86 8.04
CA THR A 114 -8.56 -18.12 7.36
C THR A 114 -7.35 -18.92 6.92
N ALA A 115 -7.48 -20.25 7.02
CA ALA A 115 -6.57 -21.21 6.41
C ALA A 115 -7.21 -21.96 5.21
N ASP A 116 -8.47 -21.67 4.91
CA ASP A 116 -9.26 -22.39 3.91
C ASP A 116 -9.49 -21.56 2.63
N ILE A 117 -9.84 -20.27 2.79
CA ILE A 117 -10.05 -19.38 1.64
C ILE A 117 -8.69 -19.02 1.05
N PRO A 118 -8.49 -19.17 -0.28
CA PRO A 118 -7.26 -18.72 -0.95
C PRO A 118 -6.99 -17.25 -0.72
N ILE A 119 -5.72 -16.91 -0.48
CA ILE A 119 -5.25 -15.53 -0.32
C ILE A 119 -4.21 -15.24 -1.38
N VAL A 120 -4.41 -14.16 -2.13
CA VAL A 120 -3.39 -13.61 -3.03
C VAL A 120 -2.91 -12.28 -2.46
N GLY A 121 -1.63 -12.22 -2.10
CA GLY A 121 -1.00 -10.99 -1.60
C GLY A 121 -0.40 -10.17 -2.74
N THR A 122 -0.30 -8.86 -2.55
CA THR A 122 0.51 -7.96 -3.37
C THR A 122 1.09 -6.85 -2.49
N SER A 123 2.09 -6.13 -3.00
CA SER A 123 2.75 -5.07 -2.22
C SER A 123 3.25 -5.59 -0.86
N VAL A 124 3.79 -6.81 -0.89
CA VAL A 124 4.36 -7.50 0.27
C VAL A 124 5.85 -7.67 0.03
N THR A 125 6.66 -6.99 0.79
CA THR A 125 8.11 -6.95 0.59
C THR A 125 8.76 -8.33 0.77
N ASP A 126 8.49 -9.01 1.90
CA ASP A 126 9.06 -10.32 2.19
C ASP A 126 8.04 -11.25 2.86
N TYR A 127 7.58 -12.25 2.12
CA TYR A 127 6.58 -13.21 2.59
C TYR A 127 7.09 -14.11 3.73
N ALA A 128 8.39 -14.43 3.75
CA ALA A 128 8.97 -15.24 4.80
C ALA A 128 8.88 -14.51 6.14
N THR A 129 9.28 -13.24 6.19
CA THR A 129 9.17 -12.39 7.37
C THR A 129 7.70 -12.13 7.74
N ALA A 130 6.86 -11.77 6.74
CA ALA A 130 5.45 -11.44 6.99
C ALA A 130 4.66 -12.58 7.63
N LEU A 131 4.95 -13.83 7.23
CA LEU A 131 4.23 -15.03 7.65
C LEU A 131 5.03 -15.93 8.61
N SER A 132 6.21 -15.48 9.06
CA SER A 132 7.13 -16.22 9.94
C SER A 132 7.43 -17.64 9.40
N ILE A 133 7.85 -17.70 8.13
CA ILE A 133 8.16 -18.96 7.45
C ILE A 133 9.67 -19.20 7.53
N ASP A 134 10.06 -20.28 8.24
CA ASP A 134 11.42 -20.78 8.23
C ASP A 134 11.72 -21.54 6.93
N ASN A 135 12.98 -21.55 6.48
CA ASN A 135 13.44 -22.29 5.30
C ASN A 135 12.68 -21.92 4.01
N TRP A 136 12.64 -20.61 3.70
CA TRP A 136 11.98 -20.08 2.52
C TRP A 136 12.42 -20.77 1.23
N SER A 137 11.44 -21.17 0.41
CA SER A 137 11.65 -21.87 -0.87
C SER A 137 11.01 -21.18 -2.08
N GLY A 138 10.50 -19.96 -1.89
CA GLY A 138 9.75 -19.22 -2.90
C GLY A 138 8.24 -19.47 -2.88
N THR A 139 7.76 -20.43 -2.08
CA THR A 139 6.34 -20.70 -1.86
C THR A 139 6.01 -20.59 -0.38
N THR A 140 4.75 -20.27 -0.06
CA THR A 140 4.34 -20.19 1.35
C THR A 140 4.04 -21.54 1.98
N GLY A 141 3.71 -22.56 1.16
CA GLY A 141 3.23 -23.86 1.63
C GLY A 141 1.88 -23.79 2.37
N LYS A 142 1.13 -22.67 2.21
CA LYS A 142 -0.17 -22.39 2.83
C LYS A 142 -1.19 -22.04 1.74
N ASN A 143 -2.41 -21.71 2.12
CA ASN A 143 -3.45 -21.18 1.23
C ASN A 143 -3.11 -19.77 0.67
N ILE A 144 -1.85 -19.40 0.55
CA ILE A 144 -1.38 -18.05 0.25
C ILE A 144 -0.37 -18.09 -0.89
N THR A 145 -0.52 -17.19 -1.85
CA THR A 145 0.47 -16.85 -2.88
C THR A 145 0.43 -15.36 -3.17
N GLY A 146 1.14 -14.88 -4.18
CA GLY A 146 1.04 -13.49 -4.62
C GLY A 146 2.31 -12.91 -5.22
N THR A 147 2.40 -11.59 -5.23
CA THR A 147 3.51 -10.81 -5.77
C THR A 147 4.25 -10.02 -4.70
N SER A 148 5.56 -9.87 -4.87
CA SER A 148 6.42 -9.10 -3.95
C SER A 148 6.83 -7.77 -4.58
N ASP A 149 6.82 -6.72 -3.78
CA ASP A 149 7.31 -5.39 -4.13
C ASP A 149 8.75 -5.12 -3.66
N LEU A 150 9.49 -6.17 -3.29
CA LEU A 150 10.88 -6.02 -2.90
C LEU A 150 11.74 -5.56 -4.07
N ALA A 151 12.06 -4.27 -4.10
CA ALA A 151 13.08 -3.74 -4.98
C ALA A 151 14.48 -4.23 -4.56
N PRO A 152 15.44 -4.33 -5.51
CA PRO A 152 16.80 -4.75 -5.17
C PRO A 152 17.50 -3.70 -4.31
N LEU A 153 17.60 -3.95 -3.00
CA LEU A 153 18.11 -3.02 -2.00
C LEU A 153 19.61 -2.71 -2.17
N ASP A 154 20.37 -3.65 -2.72
CA ASP A 154 21.75 -3.43 -3.12
C ASP A 154 21.87 -2.35 -4.21
N GLN A 155 21.00 -2.38 -5.21
CA GLN A 155 20.93 -1.38 -6.27
C GLN A 155 20.40 -0.03 -5.75
N GLN A 156 19.52 -0.03 -4.75
CA GLN A 156 19.12 1.23 -4.08
C GLN A 156 20.28 1.84 -3.28
N ALA A 157 21.12 1.01 -2.65
CA ALA A 157 22.35 1.46 -2.02
C ALA A 157 23.38 1.98 -3.05
N ASP A 158 23.47 1.35 -4.23
CA ASP A 158 24.31 1.84 -5.34
C ASP A 158 23.81 3.20 -5.85
N MET A 159 22.49 3.37 -5.99
CA MET A 159 21.85 4.65 -6.37
C MET A 159 22.16 5.76 -5.34
N LEU A 160 22.09 5.45 -4.05
CA LEU A 160 22.43 6.40 -3.00
C LEU A 160 23.89 6.83 -3.12
N GLU A 161 24.83 5.88 -3.33
CA GLU A 161 26.26 6.17 -3.49
C GLU A 161 26.53 6.95 -4.78
N GLU A 162 25.81 6.67 -5.89
CA GLU A 162 25.94 7.39 -7.16
C GLU A 162 25.58 8.87 -7.00
N LEU A 163 24.50 9.18 -6.29
CA LEU A 163 24.00 10.55 -6.13
C LEU A 163 24.62 11.28 -4.94
N PHE A 164 24.99 10.57 -3.89
CA PHE A 164 25.48 11.11 -2.62
C PHE A 164 26.71 10.33 -2.14
N PRO A 165 27.88 10.51 -2.81
CA PRO A 165 29.09 9.75 -2.49
C PRO A 165 29.51 9.89 -1.03
N VAL A 166 30.02 8.79 -0.43
CA VAL A 166 30.42 8.72 0.98
C VAL A 166 31.46 9.76 1.40
N ALA A 167 32.26 10.23 0.44
CA ALA A 167 33.28 11.26 0.69
C ALA A 167 32.68 12.60 1.15
N ASP A 168 31.47 12.92 0.68
CA ASP A 168 30.78 14.19 0.95
C ASP A 168 29.53 13.99 1.83
N TYR A 169 28.95 12.78 1.83
CA TYR A 169 27.70 12.40 2.50
C TYR A 169 27.90 11.15 3.35
N SER A 170 28.67 11.28 4.43
CA SER A 170 29.11 10.11 5.20
C SER A 170 28.07 9.51 6.14
N LYS A 171 27.01 10.25 6.46
CA LYS A 171 25.97 9.86 7.42
C LYS A 171 24.63 9.68 6.72
N VAL A 172 24.09 8.48 6.81
CA VAL A 172 22.75 8.14 6.28
C VAL A 172 21.78 7.90 7.41
N GLY A 173 20.67 8.63 7.43
CA GLY A 173 19.54 8.39 8.32
C GLY A 173 18.50 7.54 7.62
N ILE A 174 18.05 6.44 8.25
CA ILE A 174 16.95 5.64 7.75
C ILE A 174 15.69 5.96 8.55
N ILE A 175 14.65 6.49 7.89
CA ILE A 175 13.37 6.80 8.54
C ILE A 175 12.35 5.74 8.17
N TYR A 176 11.73 5.09 9.17
CA TYR A 176 10.72 4.06 8.91
C TYR A 176 9.74 3.85 10.06
N CYS A 177 8.59 3.23 9.76
CA CYS A 177 7.59 2.83 10.73
C CYS A 177 8.00 1.53 11.43
N SER A 178 8.22 1.58 12.74
CA SER A 178 8.59 0.41 13.55
C SER A 178 7.44 -0.62 13.69
N ALA A 179 6.21 -0.22 13.40
CA ALA A 179 5.05 -1.11 13.43
C ALA A 179 4.91 -1.95 12.15
N GLU A 180 5.67 -1.64 11.09
CA GLU A 180 5.63 -2.33 9.81
C GLU A 180 6.80 -3.30 9.64
N ALA A 181 6.51 -4.60 9.54
CA ALA A 181 7.54 -5.64 9.38
C ALA A 181 8.33 -5.51 8.08
N ASN A 182 7.67 -5.10 6.97
CA ASN A 182 8.30 -4.79 5.68
C ASN A 182 9.34 -3.68 5.80
N SER A 183 9.01 -2.61 6.49
CA SER A 183 9.90 -1.45 6.67
C SER A 183 11.12 -1.79 7.49
N LYS A 184 10.91 -2.55 8.58
CA LYS A 184 12.03 -3.03 9.41
C LYS A 184 12.97 -3.96 8.63
N TYR A 185 12.42 -4.91 7.86
CA TYR A 185 13.22 -5.81 7.02
C TYR A 185 14.11 -5.02 6.05
N GLN A 186 13.53 -4.07 5.32
CA GLN A 186 14.28 -3.23 4.37
C GLN A 186 15.32 -2.36 5.07
N ALA A 187 14.98 -1.77 6.23
CA ALA A 187 15.93 -0.96 7.01
C ALA A 187 17.14 -1.78 7.49
N ASP A 188 16.92 -3.02 7.93
CA ASP A 188 17.99 -3.92 8.35
C ASP A 188 18.92 -4.32 7.17
N GLU A 189 18.35 -4.60 5.99
CA GLU A 189 19.11 -5.01 4.81
C GLU A 189 19.86 -3.84 4.16
N ILE A 190 19.21 -2.69 3.98
CA ILE A 190 19.85 -1.49 3.41
C ILE A 190 20.96 -0.97 4.32
N THR A 191 20.80 -1.09 5.65
CA THR A 191 21.86 -0.75 6.61
C THR A 191 23.13 -1.56 6.35
N LYS A 192 23.00 -2.86 6.08
CA LYS A 192 24.14 -3.73 5.76
C LYS A 192 24.83 -3.28 4.47
N ALA A 193 24.04 -3.03 3.43
CA ALA A 193 24.55 -2.60 2.12
C ALA A 193 25.28 -1.24 2.21
N LEU A 194 24.69 -0.25 2.84
CA LEU A 194 25.29 1.09 3.00
C LEU A 194 26.52 1.07 3.93
N THR A 195 26.49 0.29 5.00
CA THR A 195 27.66 0.13 5.88
C THR A 195 28.82 -0.52 5.16
N ALA A 196 28.56 -1.51 4.30
CA ALA A 196 29.60 -2.14 3.46
C ALA A 196 30.24 -1.14 2.47
N LYS A 197 29.52 -0.10 2.05
CA LYS A 197 30.01 1.01 1.21
C LYS A 197 30.75 2.10 1.99
N GLY A 198 30.78 2.02 3.33
CA GLY A 198 31.52 2.93 4.22
C GLY A 198 30.69 4.05 4.86
N TYR A 199 29.36 4.04 4.67
CA TYR A 199 28.49 5.00 5.36
C TYR A 199 28.33 4.67 6.85
N THR A 200 28.15 5.72 7.65
CA THR A 200 27.63 5.60 9.01
C THR A 200 26.12 5.69 8.93
N VAL A 201 25.43 4.61 9.32
CA VAL A 201 23.99 4.50 9.19
C VAL A 201 23.31 4.54 10.56
N GLU A 202 22.29 5.39 10.70
CA GLU A 202 21.48 5.50 11.92
C GLU A 202 19.99 5.35 11.58
N ALA A 203 19.25 4.59 12.40
CA ALA A 203 17.84 4.33 12.22
C ALA A 203 16.99 5.29 13.08
N PHE A 204 16.04 5.96 12.46
CA PHE A 204 15.07 6.87 13.06
C PHE A 204 13.66 6.29 12.89
N GLN A 205 13.09 5.80 13.97
CA GLN A 205 11.84 5.06 13.95
C GLN A 205 10.69 5.93 14.46
N PHE A 206 9.59 5.95 13.72
CA PHE A 206 8.30 6.43 14.22
C PHE A 206 7.36 5.23 14.42
N SER A 207 6.34 5.38 15.26
CA SER A 207 5.36 4.32 15.53
C SER A 207 4.05 4.51 14.77
N ASP A 208 3.72 5.76 14.47
CA ASP A 208 2.53 6.14 13.71
C ASP A 208 2.72 7.52 13.05
N SER A 209 1.70 8.00 12.33
CA SER A 209 1.75 9.25 11.57
C SER A 209 1.97 10.52 12.42
N ASN A 210 1.70 10.48 13.73
CA ASN A 210 1.83 11.65 14.59
C ASN A 210 3.30 11.99 14.87
N ASP A 211 4.18 11.01 14.88
CA ASP A 211 5.59 11.16 15.21
C ASP A 211 6.45 11.48 13.98
N VAL A 212 5.93 11.29 12.76
CA VAL A 212 6.70 11.41 11.49
C VAL A 212 7.48 12.70 11.39
N ALA A 213 6.85 13.86 11.63
CA ALA A 213 7.53 15.16 11.48
C ALA A 213 8.69 15.34 12.48
N SER A 214 8.50 14.96 13.75
CA SER A 214 9.53 15.09 14.79
C SER A 214 10.69 14.13 14.58
N VAL A 215 10.41 12.92 14.13
CA VAL A 215 11.42 11.91 13.79
C VAL A 215 12.21 12.34 12.55
N THR A 216 11.51 12.86 11.52
CA THR A 216 12.17 13.42 10.32
C THR A 216 13.11 14.56 10.68
N GLN A 217 12.70 15.49 11.59
CA GLN A 217 13.57 16.57 12.03
C GLN A 217 14.82 16.03 12.72
N SER A 218 14.67 15.04 13.61
CA SER A 218 15.80 14.42 14.30
C SER A 218 16.77 13.74 13.32
N ALA A 219 16.23 13.09 12.29
CA ALA A 219 17.02 12.44 11.24
C ALA A 219 17.77 13.47 10.39
N CYS A 220 17.12 14.59 10.01
CA CYS A 220 17.78 15.68 9.27
C CYS A 220 18.91 16.34 10.08
N ASP A 221 18.73 16.51 11.38
CA ASP A 221 19.75 17.13 12.25
C ASP A 221 21.00 16.24 12.42
N ALA A 222 20.89 14.92 12.23
CA ALA A 222 21.95 13.94 12.47
C ALA A 222 22.59 13.40 11.19
N SER A 223 21.99 13.58 10.02
CA SER A 223 22.35 12.90 8.79
C SER A 223 22.62 13.85 7.63
N ASP A 224 23.45 13.44 6.69
CA ASP A 224 23.76 14.19 5.47
C ASP A 224 22.76 13.88 4.35
N VAL A 225 22.22 12.63 4.34
CA VAL A 225 21.20 12.13 3.40
C VAL A 225 20.29 11.15 4.13
N LEU A 226 19.04 11.07 3.71
CA LEU A 226 18.05 10.15 4.27
C LEU A 226 17.69 9.04 3.27
N TYR A 227 17.35 7.90 3.81
CA TYR A 227 16.70 6.81 3.08
C TYR A 227 15.34 6.50 3.73
N VAL A 228 14.30 6.41 2.91
CA VAL A 228 12.96 6.01 3.35
C VAL A 228 12.58 4.75 2.57
N PRO A 229 12.49 3.58 3.21
CA PRO A 229 12.12 2.34 2.52
C PRO A 229 10.70 2.37 1.98
N THR A 230 10.28 1.33 1.27
CA THR A 230 8.86 1.09 0.96
C THR A 230 8.09 0.88 2.26
N ASP A 231 7.44 1.93 2.73
CA ASP A 231 6.79 2.07 4.04
C ASP A 231 5.43 2.73 3.84
N ASN A 232 4.35 2.02 4.21
CA ASN A 232 2.99 2.49 3.93
C ASN A 232 2.62 3.74 4.73
N THR A 233 3.11 3.85 5.97
CA THR A 233 2.87 5.04 6.80
C THR A 233 3.67 6.22 6.30
N ALA A 234 4.93 6.02 5.88
CA ALA A 234 5.75 7.06 5.26
C ALA A 234 5.15 7.54 3.93
N ALA A 235 4.67 6.62 3.08
CA ALA A 235 4.01 6.93 1.80
C ALA A 235 2.77 7.81 2.02
N ASN A 236 1.94 7.46 3.01
CA ASN A 236 0.76 8.26 3.38
C ASN A 236 1.12 9.62 4.00
N CYS A 237 2.34 9.78 4.52
CA CYS A 237 2.85 10.99 5.17
C CYS A 237 3.97 11.68 4.38
N ALA A 238 4.18 11.34 3.10
CA ALA A 238 5.32 11.85 2.33
C ALA A 238 5.40 13.37 2.29
N GLU A 239 4.26 14.07 2.20
CA GLU A 239 4.22 15.53 2.29
C GLU A 239 4.69 16.06 3.67
N ASN A 240 4.38 15.37 4.76
CA ASN A 240 4.83 15.76 6.10
C ASN A 240 6.35 15.61 6.22
N ILE A 241 6.91 14.54 5.64
CA ILE A 241 8.36 14.33 5.56
C ILE A 241 9.00 15.46 4.74
N ASN A 242 8.45 15.76 3.57
CA ASN A 242 8.94 16.83 2.70
C ASN A 242 8.95 18.21 3.37
N ASN A 243 7.89 18.52 4.11
CA ASN A 243 7.75 19.80 4.81
C ASN A 243 8.85 20.02 5.88
N VAL A 244 9.53 18.97 6.30
CA VAL A 244 10.67 19.02 7.22
C VAL A 244 12.00 18.90 6.45
N ALA A 245 12.17 17.88 5.63
CA ALA A 245 13.44 17.57 4.98
C ALA A 245 13.86 18.61 3.92
N LEU A 246 12.91 19.13 3.13
CA LEU A 246 13.23 20.12 2.10
C LEU A 246 13.74 21.45 2.66
N PRO A 247 13.14 22.08 3.69
CA PRO A 247 13.70 23.25 4.35
C PRO A 247 15.05 22.97 5.04
N ALA A 248 15.24 21.77 5.59
CA ALA A 248 16.51 21.32 6.17
C ALA A 248 17.59 21.10 5.11
N LYS A 249 17.21 21.05 3.82
CA LYS A 249 18.07 20.72 2.67
C LYS A 249 18.70 19.34 2.77
N THR A 250 18.03 18.39 3.41
CA THR A 250 18.48 17.02 3.53
C THR A 250 17.82 16.20 2.42
N PRO A 251 18.59 15.70 1.43
CA PRO A 251 18.04 14.90 0.33
C PRO A 251 17.57 13.53 0.82
N ILE A 252 16.58 12.96 0.11
CA ILE A 252 16.00 11.66 0.44
C ILE A 252 16.09 10.73 -0.77
N ILE A 253 16.65 9.51 -0.60
CA ILE A 253 16.44 8.40 -1.51
C ILE A 253 15.24 7.60 -1.01
N ALA A 254 14.28 7.37 -1.90
CA ALA A 254 13.01 6.72 -1.57
C ALA A 254 12.97 5.27 -2.05
N GLY A 255 12.30 4.41 -1.30
CA GLY A 255 12.13 2.99 -1.62
C GLY A 255 11.13 2.73 -2.74
N GLU A 256 10.24 3.69 -3.06
CA GLU A 256 9.22 3.56 -4.10
C GLU A 256 8.80 4.93 -4.67
N GLU A 257 8.06 4.91 -5.80
CA GLU A 257 7.71 6.10 -6.60
C GLU A 257 6.86 7.11 -5.83
N GLY A 258 5.85 6.69 -5.07
CA GLY A 258 4.93 7.60 -4.37
C GLY A 258 5.63 8.38 -3.26
N ILE A 259 6.53 7.74 -2.50
CA ILE A 259 7.39 8.41 -1.52
C ILE A 259 8.33 9.38 -2.23
N CYS A 260 8.94 8.97 -3.36
CA CYS A 260 9.81 9.81 -4.14
C CYS A 260 9.08 11.03 -4.69
N ALA A 261 7.90 10.84 -5.24
CA ALA A 261 7.05 11.94 -5.73
C ALA A 261 6.69 12.94 -4.63
N GLY A 262 6.47 12.46 -3.40
CA GLY A 262 6.11 13.28 -2.26
C GLY A 262 7.27 13.98 -1.56
N CYS A 263 8.43 13.31 -1.40
CA CYS A 263 9.54 13.84 -0.61
C CYS A 263 10.95 13.42 -1.08
N GLY A 264 11.08 12.51 -2.05
CA GLY A 264 12.37 11.97 -2.45
C GLY A 264 13.03 12.71 -3.61
N VAL A 265 14.34 12.54 -3.72
CA VAL A 265 15.15 12.98 -4.87
C VAL A 265 15.05 11.95 -5.99
N ALA A 266 15.29 10.68 -5.64
CA ALA A 266 15.28 9.57 -6.59
C ALA A 266 14.79 8.28 -5.93
N THR A 267 14.41 7.32 -6.78
CA THR A 267 13.98 5.98 -6.40
C THR A 267 14.34 4.97 -7.48
N LEU A 268 14.44 3.72 -7.09
CA LEU A 268 14.43 2.58 -8.01
C LEU A 268 13.02 1.99 -7.97
N SER A 269 12.19 2.39 -8.91
CA SER A 269 10.76 2.12 -8.93
C SER A 269 10.42 0.77 -9.57
N ILE A 270 9.32 0.20 -9.12
CA ILE A 270 8.63 -0.95 -9.73
C ILE A 270 7.21 -0.52 -10.12
N ASP A 271 6.62 -1.15 -11.14
CA ASP A 271 5.24 -0.84 -11.53
C ASP A 271 4.25 -1.62 -10.65
N TYR A 272 3.56 -0.91 -9.76
CA TYR A 272 2.56 -1.50 -8.87
C TYR A 272 1.28 -1.94 -9.59
N TYR A 273 0.95 -1.33 -10.74
CA TYR A 273 -0.16 -1.82 -11.54
C TYR A 273 0.15 -3.21 -12.11
N ASP A 274 1.34 -3.39 -12.65
CA ASP A 274 1.76 -4.68 -13.20
C ASP A 274 1.86 -5.75 -12.12
N LEU A 275 2.34 -5.41 -10.90
CA LEU A 275 2.32 -6.33 -9.77
C LEU A 275 0.89 -6.74 -9.39
N GLY A 276 -0.02 -5.79 -9.33
CA GLY A 276 -1.43 -6.05 -9.06
C GLY A 276 -2.08 -6.87 -10.16
N TYR A 277 -1.76 -6.60 -11.42
CA TYR A 277 -2.28 -7.34 -12.58
C TYR A 277 -1.81 -8.81 -12.54
N ALA A 278 -0.52 -9.06 -12.29
CA ALA A 278 0.03 -10.41 -12.11
C ALA A 278 -0.66 -11.15 -10.95
N ALA A 279 -0.88 -10.48 -9.82
CA ALA A 279 -1.65 -11.05 -8.71
C ALA A 279 -3.09 -11.40 -9.11
N GLY A 280 -3.73 -10.60 -9.97
CA GLY A 280 -5.05 -10.88 -10.54
C GLY A 280 -5.05 -12.09 -11.48
N GLU A 281 -3.97 -12.30 -12.24
CA GLU A 281 -3.79 -13.52 -13.06
C GLU A 281 -3.64 -14.75 -12.18
N MET A 282 -2.87 -14.67 -11.09
CA MET A 282 -2.80 -15.74 -10.09
C MET A 282 -4.17 -16.06 -9.48
N ALA A 283 -4.94 -15.02 -9.13
CA ALA A 283 -6.30 -15.19 -8.61
C ALA A 283 -7.22 -15.88 -9.62
N TYR A 284 -7.14 -15.54 -10.90
CA TYR A 284 -7.87 -16.24 -11.96
C TYR A 284 -7.48 -17.72 -12.04
N ASP A 285 -6.20 -18.04 -11.99
CA ASP A 285 -5.73 -19.42 -12.04
C ASP A 285 -6.23 -20.25 -10.85
N ILE A 286 -6.31 -19.65 -9.66
CA ILE A 286 -6.89 -20.29 -8.47
C ILE A 286 -8.39 -20.52 -8.66
N LEU A 287 -9.13 -19.47 -9.03
CA LEU A 287 -10.60 -19.50 -9.09
C LEU A 287 -11.14 -20.38 -10.23
N VAL A 288 -10.47 -20.38 -11.38
CA VAL A 288 -10.98 -21.02 -12.61
C VAL A 288 -10.25 -22.31 -12.94
N ASN A 289 -8.93 -22.32 -12.82
CA ASN A 289 -8.09 -23.45 -13.21
C ASN A 289 -7.80 -24.40 -12.05
N GLY A 290 -8.17 -24.02 -10.81
CA GLY A 290 -7.97 -24.84 -9.60
C GLY A 290 -6.50 -24.93 -9.18
N ALA A 291 -5.70 -23.89 -9.47
CA ALA A 291 -4.32 -23.84 -9.02
C ALA A 291 -4.25 -23.85 -7.48
N ASP A 292 -3.28 -24.54 -6.92
CA ASP A 292 -3.07 -24.62 -5.48
C ASP A 292 -2.11 -23.52 -5.03
N PRO A 293 -2.59 -22.50 -4.29
CA PRO A 293 -1.75 -21.40 -3.85
C PRO A 293 -0.55 -21.83 -3.01
N SER A 294 -0.62 -22.99 -2.34
CA SER A 294 0.48 -23.49 -1.51
C SER A 294 1.73 -23.86 -2.32
N THR A 295 1.56 -24.11 -3.61
CA THR A 295 2.64 -24.51 -4.53
C THR A 295 3.01 -23.43 -5.55
N MET A 296 2.22 -22.36 -5.62
CA MET A 296 2.52 -21.23 -6.50
C MET A 296 3.68 -20.42 -5.94
N GLN A 297 4.64 -20.10 -6.82
CA GLN A 297 5.79 -19.26 -6.44
C GLN A 297 5.33 -17.83 -6.22
N ILE A 298 5.95 -17.13 -5.26
CA ILE A 298 5.83 -15.68 -5.17
C ILE A 298 6.54 -15.06 -6.38
N GLU A 299 5.86 -14.17 -7.08
CA GLU A 299 6.42 -13.46 -8.22
C GLU A 299 6.96 -12.09 -7.82
N TYR A 300 8.00 -11.65 -8.50
CA TYR A 300 8.66 -10.37 -8.29
C TYR A 300 8.47 -9.48 -9.52
N ALA A 301 8.57 -8.16 -9.35
CA ALA A 301 8.55 -7.24 -10.48
C ALA A 301 9.68 -7.60 -11.47
N PRO A 302 9.36 -7.73 -12.78
CA PRO A 302 10.35 -8.15 -13.76
C PRO A 302 11.41 -7.10 -14.06
N GLU A 303 11.07 -5.82 -13.87
CA GLU A 303 11.91 -4.68 -14.19
C GLU A 303 11.85 -3.62 -13.10
N VAL A 304 12.93 -2.86 -12.99
CA VAL A 304 13.02 -1.67 -12.13
C VAL A 304 13.47 -0.48 -12.96
N THR A 305 12.95 0.69 -12.64
CA THR A 305 13.25 1.93 -13.36
C THR A 305 13.86 2.95 -12.40
N LYS A 306 14.98 3.58 -12.82
CA LYS A 306 15.52 4.74 -12.11
C LYS A 306 14.65 5.96 -12.36
N GLU A 307 14.03 6.47 -11.31
CA GLU A 307 13.16 7.65 -11.38
C GLU A 307 13.58 8.75 -10.42
N TYR A 308 13.20 9.98 -10.72
CA TYR A 308 13.55 11.14 -9.91
C TYR A 308 12.44 12.19 -9.87
N ASN A 309 12.41 12.96 -8.78
CA ASN A 309 11.52 14.11 -8.62
C ASN A 309 12.22 15.39 -9.06
N ALA A 310 11.90 15.87 -10.26
CA ALA A 310 12.56 17.02 -10.86
C ALA A 310 12.46 18.30 -10.01
N ASP A 311 11.32 18.54 -9.36
CA ASP A 311 11.09 19.76 -8.55
C ASP A 311 11.94 19.75 -7.26
N ILE A 312 12.06 18.59 -6.61
CA ILE A 312 12.86 18.48 -5.39
C ILE A 312 14.34 18.56 -5.74
N CYS A 313 14.76 17.90 -6.84
CA CYS A 313 16.13 17.99 -7.34
C CYS A 313 16.54 19.43 -7.65
N GLU A 314 15.67 20.20 -8.35
CA GLU A 314 15.92 21.61 -8.65
C GLU A 314 16.07 22.44 -7.36
N LYS A 315 15.19 22.27 -6.37
CA LYS A 315 15.21 23.00 -5.12
C LYS A 315 16.43 22.68 -4.24
N LEU A 316 16.91 21.46 -4.29
CA LEU A 316 18.09 21.02 -3.54
C LEU A 316 19.40 21.21 -4.32
N GLY A 317 19.34 21.49 -5.62
CA GLY A 317 20.49 21.60 -6.50
C GLY A 317 21.18 20.25 -6.78
N VAL A 318 20.40 19.14 -6.79
CA VAL A 318 20.91 17.81 -7.07
C VAL A 318 20.91 17.57 -8.58
N GLU A 319 22.08 17.26 -9.13
CA GLU A 319 22.21 16.86 -10.54
C GLU A 319 21.91 15.36 -10.69
N ILE A 320 21.05 15.03 -11.65
CA ILE A 320 20.60 13.67 -11.89
C ILE A 320 21.23 13.14 -13.20
N PRO A 321 21.78 11.92 -13.23
CA PRO A 321 22.30 11.29 -14.42
C PRO A 321 21.21 11.11 -15.52
N ALA A 322 21.64 11.04 -16.77
CA ALA A 322 20.72 11.04 -17.93
C ALA A 322 19.91 9.73 -18.10
N ASP A 323 20.26 8.68 -17.39
CA ASP A 323 19.57 7.39 -17.40
C ASP A 323 18.38 7.32 -16.41
N TYR A 324 18.12 8.41 -15.68
CA TYR A 324 16.93 8.53 -14.83
C TYR A 324 15.75 9.15 -15.57
N THR A 325 14.56 8.68 -15.26
CA THR A 325 13.30 9.20 -15.81
C THR A 325 12.61 10.11 -14.79
N ALA A 326 12.15 11.27 -15.22
CA ALA A 326 11.40 12.15 -14.32
C ALA A 326 10.02 11.55 -14.03
N ILE A 327 9.65 11.48 -12.73
CA ILE A 327 8.32 11.09 -12.28
C ILE A 327 7.30 12.07 -12.87
N LYS A 328 6.24 11.52 -13.48
CA LYS A 328 5.15 12.33 -14.06
C LYS A 328 4.28 12.87 -12.93
N LYS A 329 4.06 14.18 -12.94
CA LYS A 329 3.04 14.76 -12.06
C LYS A 329 1.67 14.39 -12.60
N ASP A 330 0.87 13.75 -11.79
CA ASP A 330 -0.56 13.63 -12.07
C ASP A 330 -1.18 15.02 -12.11
N LYS A 331 -2.00 15.27 -13.14
CA LYS A 331 -2.62 16.59 -13.41
C LYS A 331 -3.89 16.75 -12.62
#